data_e130b5a00a2d98ee203528870a33175d
#
_entry.id   e130b5a00a2d98ee203528870a33175d
#
_cell.length_a   1.000
_cell.length_b   1.000
_cell.length_c   1.000
_cell.angle_alpha   90.00
_cell.angle_beta   90.00
_cell.angle_gamma   90.00
#
_symmetry.space_group_name_H-M   'P 1'
#
loop_
_entity.id
_entity.type
_entity.pdbx_description
1 polymer ?
#
loop_
_entity_poly.entity_id
_entity_poly.type
_entity_poly.pdbx_seq_one_letter_code
_entity_poly.pdbx_strand_id
1 'polypeptide(L)'
;MGWISHLCLMNMKRRKTRTFLTILGVVIGVISVVTLLAVGIGVRQEMINTMVDSESICRIRVTGATGGKHKDRMIMDQTVKTFQELEYVSSVYPTYEMYVTITNGKYSYDGAITGIPQSELAKLKYTKTSKQTTSSVKPVLIMGNKVTSLFYNPETEQTYDVTEKKKAETWIGKKVDLSFWDSQEMAPVKIEVGAVIDSGEDTYNRDSQSIYCDLDVLKSFLGRVSSGGTLPGQPLDANGNPYKDFVYSGAVVTVDNIDHVDSIVKKLQDMGYTTENEKEYLDTIQKYLK
;
A
#
# COMPACT_ATOMS: atom_id res chain seq x y z
N MET A 1 14.46 64.40 0.10
CA MET A 1 13.56 63.31 -0.43
C MET A 1 12.07 63.64 -0.34
N GLY A 2 11.59 64.57 0.47
CA GLY A 2 10.15 64.85 0.65
C GLY A 2 9.43 65.56 -0.48
N TRP A 3 10.11 66.30 -1.37
CA TRP A 3 9.46 67.12 -2.40
C TRP A 3 9.02 66.26 -3.60
N ILE A 4 9.77 65.25 -3.99
CA ILE A 4 9.45 64.34 -5.10
C ILE A 4 8.25 63.44 -4.70
N SER A 5 8.21 62.95 -3.48
CA SER A 5 7.07 62.14 -2.97
C SER A 5 5.78 62.98 -2.88
N HIS A 6 5.87 64.23 -2.52
CA HIS A 6 4.71 65.15 -2.48
C HIS A 6 4.15 65.47 -3.89
N LEU A 7 5.00 65.65 -4.90
CA LEU A 7 4.63 65.83 -6.30
C LEU A 7 3.99 64.57 -6.90
N CYS A 8 4.51 63.39 -6.57
CA CYS A 8 3.91 62.11 -6.97
C CYS A 8 2.50 61.93 -6.38
N LEU A 9 2.32 62.22 -5.10
CA LEU A 9 1.03 62.15 -4.42
C LEU A 9 0.01 63.15 -5.00
N MET A 10 0.41 64.37 -5.33
CA MET A 10 -0.49 65.35 -6.00
C MET A 10 -0.91 64.91 -7.41
N ASN A 11 0.02 64.35 -8.19
CA ASN A 11 -0.32 63.81 -9.52
C ASN A 11 -1.26 62.60 -9.46
N MET A 12 -1.08 61.73 -8.44
CA MET A 12 -2.01 60.62 -8.17
C MET A 12 -3.42 61.08 -7.83
N LYS A 13 -3.55 62.17 -7.03
CA LYS A 13 -4.86 62.78 -6.69
C LYS A 13 -5.58 63.39 -7.91
N ARG A 14 -4.84 63.85 -8.90
CA ARG A 14 -5.39 64.53 -10.10
C ARG A 14 -5.97 63.53 -11.14
N ARG A 15 -5.49 62.27 -11.11
CA ARG A 15 -5.96 61.20 -12.03
C ARG A 15 -6.39 59.95 -11.25
N LYS A 16 -7.30 60.09 -10.30
CA LYS A 16 -7.70 59.06 -9.32
C LYS A 16 -8.09 57.72 -9.96
N THR A 17 -8.88 57.79 -11.04
CA THR A 17 -9.37 56.55 -11.69
C THR A 17 -8.25 55.72 -12.35
N ARG A 18 -7.28 56.42 -13.02
CA ARG A 18 -6.15 55.72 -13.66
C ARG A 18 -5.24 55.11 -12.61
N THR A 19 -4.91 55.86 -11.55
CA THR A 19 -4.08 55.38 -10.45
C THR A 19 -4.74 54.19 -9.71
N PHE A 20 -6.04 54.28 -9.45
CA PHE A 20 -6.80 53.22 -8.82
C PHE A 20 -6.81 51.92 -9.67
N LEU A 21 -7.05 52.04 -10.99
CA LEU A 21 -7.02 50.89 -11.90
C LEU A 21 -5.63 50.25 -11.97
N THR A 22 -4.55 51.05 -11.99
CA THR A 22 -3.20 50.51 -12.05
C THR A 22 -2.84 49.78 -10.75
N ILE A 23 -3.17 50.35 -9.59
CA ILE A 23 -2.95 49.72 -8.29
C ILE A 23 -3.78 48.46 -8.18
N LEU A 24 -5.05 48.49 -8.57
CA LEU A 24 -5.91 47.31 -8.56
C LEU A 24 -5.35 46.17 -9.44
N GLY A 25 -4.87 46.51 -10.65
CA GLY A 25 -4.24 45.53 -11.52
C GLY A 25 -3.00 44.87 -10.90
N VAL A 26 -2.11 45.67 -10.27
CA VAL A 26 -0.93 45.15 -9.58
C VAL A 26 -1.32 44.30 -8.37
N VAL A 27 -2.29 44.73 -7.57
CA VAL A 27 -2.77 43.99 -6.39
C VAL A 27 -3.38 42.65 -6.83
N ILE A 28 -4.24 42.62 -7.85
CA ILE A 28 -4.81 41.38 -8.36
C ILE A 28 -3.70 40.47 -8.89
N GLY A 29 -2.72 40.99 -9.63
CA GLY A 29 -1.59 40.21 -10.14
C GLY A 29 -0.78 39.57 -9.03
N VAL A 30 -0.44 40.32 -7.99
CA VAL A 30 0.32 39.79 -6.83
C VAL A 30 -0.49 38.76 -6.06
N ILE A 31 -1.78 39.05 -5.77
CA ILE A 31 -2.64 38.10 -5.07
C ILE A 31 -2.76 36.80 -5.88
N SER A 32 -2.95 36.88 -7.19
CA SER A 32 -3.06 35.68 -8.04
C SER A 32 -1.81 34.80 -7.96
N VAL A 33 -0.62 35.39 -8.04
CA VAL A 33 0.65 34.65 -7.94
C VAL A 33 0.82 34.02 -6.56
N VAL A 34 0.56 34.78 -5.49
CA VAL A 34 0.67 34.28 -4.11
C VAL A 34 -0.31 33.16 -3.85
N THR A 35 -1.55 33.30 -4.32
CA THR A 35 -2.57 32.26 -4.16
C THR A 35 -2.19 30.99 -4.91
N LEU A 36 -1.69 31.12 -6.15
CA LEU A 36 -1.26 29.95 -6.94
C LEU A 36 -0.12 29.20 -6.25
N LEU A 37 0.87 29.94 -5.73
CA LEU A 37 1.98 29.35 -4.97
C LEU A 37 1.51 28.69 -3.66
N ALA A 38 0.61 29.36 -2.93
CA ALA A 38 0.05 28.81 -1.68
C ALA A 38 -0.74 27.52 -1.92
N VAL A 39 -1.57 27.49 -2.96
CA VAL A 39 -2.32 26.29 -3.36
C VAL A 39 -1.36 25.17 -3.78
N GLY A 40 -0.33 25.48 -4.58
CA GLY A 40 0.67 24.51 -5.00
C GLY A 40 1.41 23.86 -3.82
N ILE A 41 1.83 24.68 -2.84
CA ILE A 41 2.47 24.20 -1.61
C ILE A 41 1.49 23.38 -0.76
N GLY A 42 0.25 23.84 -0.62
CA GLY A 42 -0.79 23.16 0.17
C GLY A 42 -1.15 21.79 -0.42
N VAL A 43 -1.37 21.69 -1.73
CA VAL A 43 -1.63 20.42 -2.42
C VAL A 43 -0.46 19.46 -2.29
N ARG A 44 0.77 19.96 -2.45
CA ARG A 44 1.97 19.14 -2.26
C ARG A 44 2.05 18.56 -0.84
N GLN A 45 1.82 19.38 0.18
CA GLN A 45 1.88 18.94 1.58
C GLN A 45 0.79 17.92 1.88
N GLU A 46 -0.41 18.14 1.37
CA GLU A 46 -1.53 17.21 1.53
C GLU A 46 -1.28 15.87 0.83
N MET A 47 -0.73 15.89 -0.40
CA MET A 47 -0.30 14.67 -1.09
C MET A 47 0.72 13.85 -0.27
N ILE A 48 1.72 14.52 0.31
CA ILE A 48 2.70 13.85 1.15
C ILE A 48 2.03 13.26 2.39
N ASN A 49 1.19 14.02 3.07
CA ASN A 49 0.53 13.59 4.32
C ASN A 49 -0.48 12.45 4.10
N THR A 50 -1.17 12.42 2.96
CA THR A 50 -2.16 11.37 2.64
C THR A 50 -1.54 10.08 2.10
N MET A 51 -0.36 10.17 1.48
CA MET A 51 0.32 9.01 0.88
C MET A 51 1.26 8.30 1.84
N VAL A 52 1.73 8.97 2.90
CA VAL A 52 2.82 8.47 3.73
C VAL A 52 2.47 8.54 5.20
N ASP A 53 2.17 7.38 5.75
CA ASP A 53 2.21 7.19 7.20
C ASP A 53 3.69 7.18 7.64
N SER A 54 4.03 7.90 8.71
CA SER A 54 5.43 8.04 9.18
C SER A 54 6.11 6.69 9.46
N GLU A 55 5.34 5.67 9.83
CA GLU A 55 5.84 4.30 9.99
C GLU A 55 6.12 3.60 8.66
N SER A 56 5.37 3.93 7.59
CA SER A 56 5.52 3.25 6.30
C SER A 56 6.81 3.65 5.58
N ILE A 57 7.33 4.86 5.81
CA ILE A 57 8.59 5.35 5.22
C ILE A 57 9.79 4.51 5.67
N CYS A 58 9.78 3.99 6.88
CA CYS A 58 10.83 3.15 7.42
C CYS A 58 10.71 1.68 7.02
N ARG A 59 9.67 1.30 6.25
CA ARG A 59 9.45 -0.07 5.79
C ARG A 59 10.03 -0.28 4.40
N ILE A 60 10.87 -1.30 4.28
CA ILE A 60 11.46 -1.76 3.02
C ILE A 60 10.84 -3.11 2.70
N ARG A 61 10.18 -3.22 1.56
CA ARG A 61 9.74 -4.50 1.03
C ARG A 61 10.87 -5.14 0.28
N VAL A 62 11.05 -6.41 0.54
CA VAL A 62 12.10 -7.21 -0.06
C VAL A 62 11.46 -8.39 -0.77
N THR A 63 11.76 -8.57 -2.03
CA THR A 63 11.34 -9.73 -2.81
C THR A 63 12.55 -10.51 -3.31
N GLY A 64 12.37 -11.80 -3.53
CA GLY A 64 13.41 -12.64 -4.10
C GLY A 64 13.75 -12.20 -5.51
N ALA A 65 14.99 -12.31 -5.92
CA ALA A 65 15.39 -12.11 -7.31
C ALA A 65 15.24 -13.41 -8.10
N THR A 66 14.45 -13.35 -9.17
CA THR A 66 14.36 -14.41 -10.18
C THR A 66 15.11 -13.98 -11.43
N GLY A 67 16.21 -14.65 -11.72
CA GLY A 67 17.03 -14.39 -12.91
C GLY A 67 18.27 -13.49 -12.71
N GLY A 68 19.20 -13.49 -13.66
CA GLY A 68 20.42 -12.70 -13.61
C GLY A 68 21.58 -13.37 -12.82
N LYS A 69 22.48 -12.53 -12.29
CA LYS A 69 23.67 -13.00 -11.53
C LYS A 69 23.32 -13.65 -10.17
N HIS A 70 22.11 -13.39 -9.67
CA HIS A 70 21.64 -13.85 -8.37
C HIS A 70 20.44 -14.80 -8.51
N LYS A 71 20.54 -15.76 -9.46
CA LYS A 71 19.55 -16.84 -9.54
C LYS A 71 19.39 -17.48 -8.16
N ASP A 72 18.14 -17.74 -7.80
CA ASP A 72 17.75 -18.51 -6.61
C ASP A 72 17.92 -17.79 -5.26
N ARG A 73 17.75 -16.47 -5.23
CA ARG A 73 17.62 -15.71 -3.96
C ARG A 73 16.19 -15.80 -3.44
N MET A 74 15.85 -16.97 -2.91
CA MET A 74 14.56 -17.21 -2.27
C MET A 74 14.54 -16.65 -0.86
N ILE A 75 13.40 -16.17 -0.42
CA ILE A 75 13.18 -15.71 0.95
C ILE A 75 12.59 -16.87 1.74
N MET A 76 13.36 -17.37 2.69
CA MET A 76 13.03 -18.47 3.59
C MET A 76 13.25 -18.02 5.03
N ASP A 77 12.90 -18.85 6.02
CA ASP A 77 13.07 -18.52 7.44
C ASP A 77 14.52 -18.09 7.79
N GLN A 78 15.53 -18.74 7.18
CA GLN A 78 16.93 -18.37 7.39
C GLN A 78 17.24 -16.97 6.82
N THR A 79 16.67 -16.63 5.68
CA THR A 79 16.82 -15.30 5.06
C THR A 79 16.21 -14.22 5.95
N VAL A 80 15.03 -14.46 6.50
CA VAL A 80 14.35 -13.54 7.41
C VAL A 80 15.22 -13.28 8.65
N LYS A 81 15.84 -14.33 9.23
CA LYS A 81 16.79 -14.18 10.34
C LYS A 81 18.01 -13.36 9.96
N THR A 82 18.59 -13.61 8.78
CA THR A 82 19.74 -12.84 8.28
C THR A 82 19.39 -11.34 8.13
N PHE A 83 18.19 -11.02 7.66
CA PHE A 83 17.75 -9.61 7.58
C PHE A 83 17.57 -8.99 8.97
N GLN A 84 17.08 -9.77 9.94
CA GLN A 84 16.90 -9.29 11.32
C GLN A 84 18.24 -8.96 12.02
N GLU A 85 19.35 -9.60 11.60
CA GLU A 85 20.68 -9.37 12.15
C GLU A 85 21.37 -8.13 11.55
N LEU A 86 20.78 -7.48 10.56
CA LEU A 86 21.36 -6.27 9.98
C LEU A 86 21.28 -5.09 10.98
N GLU A 87 22.36 -4.34 11.06
CA GLU A 87 22.42 -3.13 11.87
C GLU A 87 21.34 -2.12 11.42
N TYR A 88 20.70 -1.43 12.35
CA TYR A 88 19.58 -0.49 12.15
C TYR A 88 18.25 -1.12 11.77
N VAL A 89 18.14 -2.43 11.68
CA VAL A 89 16.89 -3.14 11.47
C VAL A 89 16.19 -3.35 12.82
N SER A 90 14.98 -2.81 12.94
CA SER A 90 14.16 -2.92 14.15
C SER A 90 13.26 -4.15 14.14
N SER A 91 12.71 -4.51 12.99
CA SER A 91 11.90 -5.72 12.84
C SER A 91 11.91 -6.23 11.40
N VAL A 92 11.73 -7.54 11.26
CA VAL A 92 11.55 -8.20 9.96
C VAL A 92 10.41 -9.20 10.09
N TYR A 93 9.53 -9.23 9.11
CA TYR A 93 8.53 -10.28 9.02
C TYR A 93 8.34 -10.75 7.57
N PRO A 94 8.09 -12.06 7.37
CA PRO A 94 7.83 -12.61 6.05
C PRO A 94 6.43 -12.27 5.57
N THR A 95 6.27 -12.19 4.24
CA THR A 95 4.99 -12.04 3.57
C THR A 95 4.79 -13.13 2.53
N TYR A 96 3.56 -13.58 2.38
CA TYR A 96 3.22 -14.55 1.37
C TYR A 96 2.02 -14.09 0.58
N GLU A 97 2.24 -13.80 -0.69
CA GLU A 97 1.20 -13.32 -1.61
C GLU A 97 0.69 -14.46 -2.49
N MET A 98 -0.62 -14.52 -2.62
CA MET A 98 -1.30 -15.47 -3.51
C MET A 98 -2.30 -14.75 -4.38
N TYR A 99 -2.27 -15.02 -5.67
CA TYR A 99 -3.27 -14.53 -6.61
C TYR A 99 -4.53 -15.39 -6.56
N VAL A 100 -5.63 -14.73 -6.38
CA VAL A 100 -6.96 -15.35 -6.18
C VAL A 100 -8.03 -14.56 -6.92
N THR A 101 -9.13 -15.26 -7.22
CA THR A 101 -10.41 -14.62 -7.55
C THR A 101 -11.32 -14.71 -6.33
N ILE A 102 -11.77 -13.57 -5.84
CA ILE A 102 -12.75 -13.49 -4.74
C ILE A 102 -14.10 -13.11 -5.34
N THR A 103 -15.13 -13.95 -5.11
CA THR A 103 -16.46 -13.71 -5.65
C THR A 103 -17.46 -13.47 -4.52
N ASN A 104 -18.27 -12.41 -4.67
CA ASN A 104 -19.39 -12.10 -3.79
C ASN A 104 -20.65 -11.82 -4.63
N GLY A 105 -21.49 -12.84 -4.76
CA GLY A 105 -22.66 -12.80 -5.66
C GLY A 105 -22.23 -12.68 -7.12
N LYS A 106 -22.60 -11.58 -7.78
CA LYS A 106 -22.25 -11.31 -9.18
C LYS A 106 -20.96 -10.49 -9.37
N TYR A 107 -20.31 -10.11 -8.29
CA TYR A 107 -19.10 -9.30 -8.32
C TYR A 107 -17.88 -10.14 -8.01
N SER A 108 -16.82 -9.92 -8.76
CA SER A 108 -15.53 -10.59 -8.62
C SER A 108 -14.41 -9.58 -8.44
N TYR A 109 -13.38 -9.98 -7.75
CA TYR A 109 -12.11 -9.27 -7.58
C TYR A 109 -10.99 -10.25 -7.93
N ASP A 110 -10.14 -9.86 -8.86
CA ASP A 110 -8.94 -10.58 -9.25
C ASP A 110 -7.73 -9.85 -8.71
N GLY A 111 -7.02 -10.47 -7.79
CA GLY A 111 -5.88 -9.85 -7.14
C GLY A 111 -5.20 -10.75 -6.12
N ALA A 112 -4.34 -10.16 -5.30
CA ALA A 112 -3.59 -10.88 -4.29
C ALA A 112 -4.25 -10.81 -2.91
N ILE A 113 -4.16 -11.90 -2.16
CA ILE A 113 -4.25 -11.91 -0.70
C ILE A 113 -2.84 -12.05 -0.13
N THR A 114 -2.55 -11.31 0.94
CA THR A 114 -1.23 -11.29 1.57
C THR A 114 -1.32 -11.88 2.97
N GLY A 115 -0.65 -13.02 3.17
CA GLY A 115 -0.43 -13.58 4.50
C GLY A 115 0.68 -12.83 5.22
N ILE A 116 0.38 -12.30 6.39
CA ILE A 116 1.36 -11.66 7.31
C ILE A 116 1.20 -12.26 8.71
N PRO A 117 2.25 -12.22 9.56
CA PRO A 117 2.16 -12.72 10.93
C PRO A 117 1.06 -12.05 11.74
N GLN A 118 0.45 -12.82 12.65
CA GLN A 118 -0.61 -12.31 13.54
C GLN A 118 -0.17 -11.08 14.35
N SER A 119 1.11 -11.00 14.72
CA SER A 119 1.67 -9.84 15.42
C SER A 119 1.60 -8.55 14.59
N GLU A 120 1.73 -8.65 13.28
CA GLU A 120 1.64 -7.50 12.38
C GLU A 120 0.17 -7.16 12.07
N LEU A 121 -0.68 -8.17 11.92
CA LEU A 121 -2.13 -7.94 11.81
C LEU A 121 -2.67 -7.17 13.03
N ALA A 122 -2.19 -7.50 14.24
CA ALA A 122 -2.63 -6.83 15.46
C ALA A 122 -2.24 -5.34 15.56
N LYS A 123 -1.27 -4.88 14.76
CA LYS A 123 -0.87 -3.47 14.70
C LYS A 123 -1.74 -2.63 13.77
N LEU A 124 -2.51 -3.27 12.88
CA LEU A 124 -3.39 -2.56 11.95
C LEU A 124 -4.56 -1.91 12.69
N LYS A 125 -4.94 -0.71 12.26
CA LYS A 125 -6.12 -0.02 12.77
C LYS A 125 -7.35 -0.54 12.04
N TYR A 126 -8.37 -0.92 12.77
CA TYR A 126 -9.61 -1.44 12.22
C TYR A 126 -10.76 -0.47 12.42
N THR A 127 -11.52 -0.19 11.37
CA THR A 127 -12.80 0.54 11.44
C THR A 127 -13.81 -0.27 12.24
N LYS A 128 -13.89 -1.57 11.94
CA LYS A 128 -14.80 -2.51 12.54
C LYS A 128 -14.27 -3.94 12.42
N THR A 129 -14.59 -4.77 13.38
CA THR A 129 -14.22 -6.18 13.40
C THR A 129 -15.43 -7.06 13.64
N SER A 130 -15.42 -8.28 13.10
CA SER A 130 -16.35 -9.33 13.48
C SER A 130 -15.95 -9.91 14.84
N LYS A 131 -16.85 -10.72 15.45
CA LYS A 131 -16.51 -11.46 16.67
C LYS A 131 -15.36 -12.44 16.47
N GLN A 132 -15.04 -12.79 15.22
CA GLN A 132 -14.03 -13.78 14.85
C GLN A 132 -13.05 -13.17 13.84
N THR A 133 -12.06 -12.46 14.36
CA THR A 133 -10.95 -11.89 13.55
C THR A 133 -9.87 -12.91 13.25
N THR A 134 -9.83 -14.01 13.98
CA THR A 134 -8.86 -15.10 13.83
C THR A 134 -9.57 -16.45 13.88
N SER A 135 -9.16 -17.36 13.03
CA SER A 135 -9.61 -18.76 13.04
C SER A 135 -8.38 -19.66 12.92
N SER A 136 -8.33 -20.72 13.69
CA SER A 136 -7.25 -21.71 13.60
C SER A 136 -7.43 -22.71 12.42
N VAL A 137 -8.57 -22.67 11.75
CA VAL A 137 -8.92 -23.67 10.73
C VAL A 137 -8.92 -23.10 9.31
N LYS A 138 -9.47 -21.90 9.13
CA LYS A 138 -9.55 -21.22 7.82
C LYS A 138 -9.03 -19.80 7.96
N PRO A 139 -8.34 -19.26 6.96
CA PRO A 139 -7.97 -17.85 6.98
C PRO A 139 -9.23 -16.98 7.05
N VAL A 140 -9.11 -15.87 7.74
CA VAL A 140 -10.14 -14.83 7.80
C VAL A 140 -9.58 -13.63 7.03
N LEU A 141 -10.35 -13.09 6.10
CA LEU A 141 -9.91 -11.97 5.29
C LEU A 141 -10.05 -10.66 6.06
N ILE A 142 -9.00 -9.87 6.03
CA ILE A 142 -8.93 -8.52 6.54
C ILE A 142 -8.78 -7.60 5.34
N MET A 143 -9.80 -6.80 5.05
CA MET A 143 -9.87 -6.02 3.81
C MET A 143 -9.57 -4.55 4.08
N GLY A 144 -8.81 -3.92 3.19
CA GLY A 144 -8.71 -2.47 3.16
C GLY A 144 -10.06 -1.81 2.84
N ASN A 145 -10.30 -0.63 3.36
CA ASN A 145 -11.59 0.06 3.20
C ASN A 145 -11.94 0.43 1.74
N LYS A 146 -10.95 0.42 0.84
CA LYS A 146 -11.15 0.67 -0.61
C LYS A 146 -11.23 -0.60 -1.46
N VAL A 147 -10.96 -1.78 -0.90
CA VAL A 147 -10.94 -3.04 -1.66
C VAL A 147 -12.27 -3.32 -2.35
N THR A 148 -13.38 -3.02 -1.71
CA THR A 148 -14.70 -3.27 -2.31
C THR A 148 -14.96 -2.49 -3.59
N SER A 149 -14.31 -1.32 -3.78
CA SER A 149 -14.41 -0.55 -5.03
C SER A 149 -13.65 -1.18 -6.20
N LEU A 150 -12.79 -2.17 -5.92
CA LEU A 150 -12.05 -2.92 -6.94
C LEU A 150 -12.84 -4.13 -7.48
N PHE A 151 -13.99 -4.45 -6.86
CA PHE A 151 -14.86 -5.51 -7.34
C PHE A 151 -15.65 -5.05 -8.56
N TYR A 152 -15.79 -5.92 -9.55
CA TYR A 152 -16.52 -5.65 -10.77
C TYR A 152 -17.44 -6.83 -11.13
N ASN A 153 -18.46 -6.57 -11.91
CA ASN A 153 -19.32 -7.62 -12.49
C ASN A 153 -18.69 -8.06 -13.83
N PRO A 154 -18.24 -9.32 -13.98
CA PRO A 154 -17.60 -9.79 -15.21
C PRO A 154 -18.50 -9.74 -16.45
N GLU A 155 -19.83 -9.78 -16.29
CA GLU A 155 -20.77 -9.76 -17.41
C GLU A 155 -21.04 -8.34 -17.93
N THR A 156 -21.00 -7.34 -17.06
CA THR A 156 -21.39 -5.95 -17.39
C THR A 156 -20.21 -4.97 -17.29
N GLU A 157 -19.05 -5.43 -16.83
CA GLU A 157 -17.84 -4.63 -16.53
C GLU A 157 -18.07 -3.47 -15.55
N GLN A 158 -19.23 -3.44 -14.90
CA GLN A 158 -19.54 -2.40 -13.92
C GLN A 158 -18.86 -2.68 -12.59
N THR A 159 -18.18 -1.68 -12.05
CA THR A 159 -17.58 -1.73 -10.72
C THR A 159 -18.65 -1.77 -9.63
N TYR A 160 -18.30 -2.34 -8.49
CA TYR A 160 -19.16 -2.34 -7.31
C TYR A 160 -19.36 -0.90 -6.82
N ASP A 161 -20.61 -0.45 -6.82
CA ASP A 161 -20.97 0.89 -6.38
C ASP A 161 -20.85 1.00 -4.85
N VAL A 162 -19.85 1.74 -4.38
CA VAL A 162 -19.59 1.96 -2.95
C VAL A 162 -20.38 3.17 -2.48
N THR A 163 -21.66 2.96 -2.21
CA THR A 163 -22.50 3.94 -1.49
C THR A 163 -22.37 3.74 0.02
N GLU A 164 -22.89 4.68 0.82
CA GLU A 164 -22.92 4.55 2.29
C GLU A 164 -23.51 3.21 2.79
N LYS A 165 -24.46 2.63 2.05
CA LYS A 165 -25.10 1.34 2.35
C LYS A 165 -24.27 0.12 1.88
N LYS A 166 -23.20 0.34 1.12
CA LYS A 166 -22.38 -0.69 0.48
C LYS A 166 -20.88 -0.52 0.77
N LYS A 167 -20.53 0.18 1.85
CA LYS A 167 -19.15 0.31 2.32
C LYS A 167 -18.54 -1.06 2.66
N ALA A 168 -17.22 -1.14 2.68
CA ALA A 168 -16.47 -2.37 2.98
C ALA A 168 -16.93 -3.03 4.31
N GLU A 169 -17.28 -2.23 5.31
CA GLU A 169 -17.76 -2.71 6.62
C GLU A 169 -19.04 -3.54 6.53
N THR A 170 -19.84 -3.40 5.48
CA THR A 170 -21.03 -4.24 5.25
C THR A 170 -20.70 -5.67 4.86
N TRP A 171 -19.44 -5.93 4.56
CA TRP A 171 -18.95 -7.27 4.20
C TRP A 171 -18.49 -8.07 5.42
N ILE A 172 -18.26 -7.42 6.55
CA ILE A 172 -17.83 -8.07 7.80
C ILE A 172 -18.84 -9.13 8.21
N GLY A 173 -18.34 -10.35 8.49
CA GLY A 173 -19.14 -11.52 8.79
C GLY A 173 -19.74 -12.24 7.57
N LYS A 174 -19.60 -11.67 6.37
CA LYS A 174 -20.02 -12.37 5.15
C LYS A 174 -18.97 -13.39 4.70
N LYS A 175 -19.45 -14.44 4.07
CA LYS A 175 -18.60 -15.44 3.42
C LYS A 175 -18.56 -15.14 1.93
N VAL A 176 -17.34 -15.09 1.40
CA VAL A 176 -17.04 -14.92 -0.02
C VAL A 176 -16.46 -16.22 -0.57
N ASP A 177 -16.61 -16.46 -1.84
CA ASP A 177 -16.00 -17.59 -2.53
C ASP A 177 -14.61 -17.19 -3.01
N LEU A 178 -13.60 -17.98 -2.67
CA LEU A 178 -12.20 -17.76 -3.02
C LEU A 178 -11.71 -18.91 -3.91
N SER A 179 -11.22 -18.57 -5.10
CA SER A 179 -10.60 -19.49 -6.07
C SER A 179 -9.14 -19.13 -6.26
N PHE A 180 -8.27 -20.14 -6.34
CA PHE A 180 -6.82 -19.96 -6.50
C PHE A 180 -6.44 -20.05 -7.99
N TRP A 181 -5.62 -19.11 -8.47
CA TRP A 181 -5.21 -19.09 -9.87
C TRP A 181 -4.28 -20.24 -10.24
N ASP A 182 -3.35 -20.58 -9.35
CA ASP A 182 -2.34 -21.63 -9.59
C ASP A 182 -2.89 -23.05 -9.42
N SER A 183 -4.19 -23.21 -9.13
CA SER A 183 -4.81 -24.50 -8.83
C SER A 183 -6.20 -24.58 -9.42
N GLN A 184 -6.29 -24.74 -10.74
CA GLN A 184 -7.57 -24.88 -11.45
C GLN A 184 -8.38 -26.12 -11.01
N GLU A 185 -7.72 -27.09 -10.37
CA GLU A 185 -8.37 -28.31 -9.83
C GLU A 185 -9.00 -28.10 -8.44
N MET A 186 -8.69 -26.99 -7.76
CA MET A 186 -9.22 -26.72 -6.43
C MET A 186 -10.60 -26.04 -6.52
N ALA A 187 -11.60 -26.67 -5.90
CA ALA A 187 -12.92 -26.06 -5.79
C ALA A 187 -12.87 -24.75 -4.99
N PRO A 188 -13.72 -23.77 -5.35
CA PRO A 188 -13.83 -22.51 -4.59
C PRO A 188 -14.08 -22.76 -3.10
N VAL A 189 -13.42 -22.00 -2.25
CA VAL A 189 -13.53 -22.15 -0.79
C VAL A 189 -14.23 -20.94 -0.19
N LYS A 190 -15.22 -21.19 0.68
CA LYS A 190 -15.89 -20.11 1.42
C LYS A 190 -15.03 -19.62 2.57
N ILE A 191 -14.67 -18.33 2.52
CA ILE A 191 -13.86 -17.65 3.52
C ILE A 191 -14.62 -16.43 4.04
N GLU A 192 -14.48 -16.17 5.34
CA GLU A 192 -15.17 -15.05 6.01
C GLU A 192 -14.34 -13.76 5.94
N VAL A 193 -15.02 -12.63 5.76
CA VAL A 193 -14.44 -11.29 5.95
C VAL A 193 -14.58 -10.93 7.43
N GLY A 194 -13.46 -10.85 8.14
CA GLY A 194 -13.45 -10.64 9.59
C GLY A 194 -13.28 -9.19 10.03
N ALA A 195 -12.59 -8.39 9.24
CA ALA A 195 -12.33 -7.00 9.60
C ALA A 195 -12.10 -6.11 8.37
N VAL A 196 -12.24 -4.80 8.58
CA VAL A 196 -11.90 -3.77 7.62
C VAL A 196 -10.88 -2.82 8.24
N ILE A 197 -9.80 -2.54 7.51
CA ILE A 197 -8.73 -1.65 7.93
C ILE A 197 -9.22 -0.20 7.80
N ASP A 198 -8.97 0.60 8.83
CA ASP A 198 -9.21 2.04 8.83
C ASP A 198 -7.99 2.79 8.30
N SER A 199 -8.01 3.09 7.03
CA SER A 199 -6.97 3.90 6.38
C SER A 199 -7.38 5.38 6.21
N GLY A 200 -8.55 5.78 6.74
CA GLY A 200 -9.15 7.08 6.47
C GLY A 200 -10.04 7.09 5.21
N GLU A 201 -11.02 8.02 5.18
CA GLU A 201 -12.01 8.05 4.08
C GLU A 201 -11.39 8.43 2.73
N ASP A 202 -10.44 9.35 2.72
CA ASP A 202 -9.82 9.89 1.50
C ASP A 202 -8.40 9.35 1.23
N THR A 203 -7.95 8.40 2.05
CA THR A 203 -6.59 7.85 1.92
C THR A 203 -6.56 6.66 0.98
N TYR A 204 -5.72 6.76 -0.05
CA TYR A 204 -5.38 5.69 -0.98
C TYR A 204 -3.95 5.23 -0.72
N ASN A 205 -3.74 4.54 0.38
CA ASN A 205 -2.47 3.88 0.66
C ASN A 205 -2.57 2.38 0.34
N ARG A 206 -1.47 1.67 0.49
CA ARG A 206 -1.41 0.25 0.20
C ARG A 206 -2.39 -0.56 1.06
N ASP A 207 -2.49 -0.28 2.35
CA ASP A 207 -3.35 -1.02 3.26
C ASP A 207 -4.84 -0.83 2.92
N SER A 208 -5.21 0.36 2.40
CA SER A 208 -6.58 0.63 1.97
C SER A 208 -7.04 -0.24 0.79
N GLN A 209 -6.11 -0.73 -0.03
CA GLN A 209 -6.36 -1.52 -1.23
C GLN A 209 -5.92 -2.99 -1.10
N SER A 210 -5.37 -3.39 0.04
CA SER A 210 -4.86 -4.74 0.27
C SER A 210 -5.87 -5.64 0.99
N ILE A 211 -5.69 -6.94 0.82
CA ILE A 211 -6.40 -7.97 1.56
C ILE A 211 -5.36 -8.79 2.30
N TYR A 212 -5.50 -8.83 3.62
CA TYR A 212 -4.58 -9.55 4.49
C TYR A 212 -5.26 -10.76 5.14
N CYS A 213 -4.45 -11.72 5.56
CA CYS A 213 -4.86 -12.81 6.45
C CYS A 213 -3.66 -13.27 7.29
N ASP A 214 -3.93 -14.09 8.31
CA ASP A 214 -2.89 -14.70 9.11
C ASP A 214 -2.07 -15.69 8.29
N LEU A 215 -0.74 -15.50 8.28
CA LEU A 215 0.21 -16.27 7.49
C LEU A 215 0.25 -17.75 7.89
N ASP A 216 0.27 -18.04 9.18
CA ASP A 216 0.40 -19.42 9.66
C ASP A 216 -0.90 -20.19 9.43
N VAL A 217 -2.03 -19.52 9.61
CA VAL A 217 -3.35 -20.09 9.27
C VAL A 217 -3.46 -20.33 7.77
N LEU A 218 -3.00 -19.39 6.94
CA LEU A 218 -2.98 -19.54 5.48
C LEU A 218 -2.11 -20.74 5.06
N LYS A 219 -0.87 -20.84 5.55
CA LYS A 219 0.04 -21.97 5.27
C LYS A 219 -0.59 -23.30 5.64
N SER A 220 -1.14 -23.38 6.85
CA SER A 220 -1.81 -24.61 7.35
C SER A 220 -3.05 -24.96 6.54
N PHE A 221 -3.83 -23.96 6.11
CA PHE A 221 -5.00 -24.15 5.27
C PHE A 221 -4.61 -24.67 3.90
N LEU A 222 -3.63 -24.05 3.23
CA LEU A 222 -3.13 -24.49 1.93
C LEU A 222 -2.60 -25.93 1.97
N GLY A 223 -1.85 -26.28 3.01
CA GLY A 223 -1.37 -27.66 3.20
C GLY A 223 -2.50 -28.69 3.29
N ARG A 224 -3.68 -28.31 3.82
CA ARG A 224 -4.85 -29.21 3.87
C ARG A 224 -5.58 -29.32 2.54
N VAL A 225 -5.68 -28.23 1.79
CA VAL A 225 -6.49 -28.22 0.55
C VAL A 225 -5.70 -28.67 -0.68
N SER A 226 -4.37 -28.60 -0.66
CA SER A 226 -3.50 -29.08 -1.77
C SER A 226 -3.33 -30.60 -1.81
N SER A 227 -3.95 -31.36 -0.90
CA SER A 227 -3.96 -32.84 -0.92
C SER A 227 -2.60 -33.50 -1.13
N GLY A 228 -1.52 -32.89 -0.58
CA GLY A 228 -0.15 -33.40 -0.69
C GLY A 228 0.60 -33.01 -1.97
N GLY A 229 -0.01 -32.18 -2.84
CA GLY A 229 0.66 -31.56 -3.98
C GLY A 229 1.51 -30.34 -3.58
N THR A 230 2.09 -29.70 -4.57
CA THR A 230 2.78 -28.41 -4.37
C THR A 230 1.80 -27.37 -3.88
N LEU A 231 2.15 -26.62 -2.84
CA LEU A 231 1.32 -25.54 -2.35
C LEU A 231 1.17 -24.46 -3.43
N PRO A 232 -0.04 -23.90 -3.63
CA PRO A 232 -0.25 -22.81 -4.57
C PRO A 232 0.71 -21.64 -4.30
N GLY A 233 1.33 -21.11 -5.36
CA GLY A 233 2.29 -20.00 -5.24
C GLY A 233 3.69 -20.38 -4.74
N GLN A 234 3.98 -21.68 -4.48
CA GLN A 234 5.35 -22.11 -4.16
C GLN A 234 6.16 -22.34 -5.43
N PRO A 235 7.36 -21.74 -5.55
CA PRO A 235 8.22 -21.98 -6.69
C PRO A 235 8.77 -23.41 -6.69
N LEU A 236 9.16 -23.89 -7.86
CA LEU A 236 9.90 -25.13 -8.05
C LEU A 236 11.40 -24.85 -8.22
N ASP A 237 12.24 -25.77 -7.82
CA ASP A 237 13.68 -25.72 -8.06
C ASP A 237 14.01 -25.90 -9.55
N ALA A 238 15.29 -25.81 -9.91
CA ALA A 238 15.75 -25.98 -11.30
C ALA A 238 15.45 -27.38 -11.89
N ASN A 239 15.15 -28.37 -11.08
CA ASN A 239 14.80 -29.73 -11.47
C ASN A 239 13.27 -29.96 -11.51
N GLY A 240 12.47 -28.92 -11.21
CA GLY A 240 11.01 -29.02 -11.15
C GLY A 240 10.46 -29.61 -9.83
N ASN A 241 11.28 -29.70 -8.78
CA ASN A 241 10.86 -30.18 -7.46
C ASN A 241 10.47 -29.01 -6.56
N PRO A 242 9.51 -29.18 -5.65
CA PRO A 242 9.23 -28.20 -4.61
C PRO A 242 10.42 -28.04 -3.68
N TYR A 243 10.67 -26.80 -3.22
CA TYR A 243 11.65 -26.55 -2.18
C TYR A 243 11.29 -27.27 -0.88
N LYS A 244 12.30 -27.71 -0.14
CA LYS A 244 12.11 -28.36 1.16
C LYS A 244 11.51 -27.42 2.19
N ASP A 245 11.99 -26.18 2.21
CA ASP A 245 11.54 -25.15 3.12
C ASP A 245 10.51 -24.25 2.41
N PHE A 246 9.60 -23.68 3.19
CA PHE A 246 8.59 -22.76 2.65
C PHE A 246 9.26 -21.49 2.10
N VAL A 247 8.93 -21.14 0.87
CA VAL A 247 9.42 -19.93 0.20
C VAL A 247 8.39 -18.82 0.35
N TYR A 248 8.77 -17.72 0.96
CA TYR A 248 7.95 -16.53 1.08
C TYR A 248 8.01 -15.70 -0.20
N SER A 249 6.91 -15.03 -0.53
CA SER A 249 6.86 -14.10 -1.66
C SER A 249 7.71 -12.87 -1.42
N GLY A 250 7.86 -12.50 -0.13
CA GLY A 250 8.65 -11.35 0.27
C GLY A 250 8.90 -11.32 1.77
N ALA A 251 9.56 -10.25 2.19
CA ALA A 251 9.68 -9.86 3.59
C ALA A 251 9.54 -8.34 3.69
N VAL A 252 9.08 -7.86 4.84
CA VAL A 252 9.11 -6.43 5.18
C VAL A 252 10.17 -6.22 6.24
N VAL A 253 11.13 -5.36 5.94
CA VAL A 253 12.21 -4.94 6.82
C VAL A 253 11.89 -3.54 7.30
N THR A 254 11.73 -3.36 8.61
CA THR A 254 11.52 -2.04 9.22
C THR A 254 12.82 -1.56 9.83
N VAL A 255 13.26 -0.37 9.47
CA VAL A 255 14.43 0.27 10.05
C VAL A 255 14.05 1.20 11.20
N ASP A 256 14.99 1.48 12.07
CA ASP A 256 14.81 2.31 13.26
C ASP A 256 14.63 3.80 12.93
N ASN A 257 15.21 4.28 11.80
CA ASN A 257 15.17 5.66 11.37
C ASN A 257 15.17 5.78 9.84
N ILE A 258 14.48 6.81 9.33
CA ILE A 258 14.43 7.13 7.89
C ILE A 258 15.81 7.34 7.27
N ASP A 259 16.78 7.86 8.03
CA ASP A 259 18.14 8.11 7.55
C ASP A 259 18.89 6.82 7.23
N HIS A 260 18.48 5.71 7.80
CA HIS A 260 19.10 4.39 7.57
C HIS A 260 18.46 3.61 6.40
N VAL A 261 17.30 4.05 5.88
CA VAL A 261 16.58 3.36 4.79
C VAL A 261 17.48 3.11 3.59
N ASP A 262 18.15 4.14 3.07
CA ASP A 262 18.98 4.00 1.86
C ASP A 262 20.17 3.06 2.06
N SER A 263 20.75 3.07 3.24
CA SER A 263 21.88 2.17 3.58
C SER A 263 21.44 0.72 3.64
N ILE A 264 20.26 0.44 4.21
CA ILE A 264 19.71 -0.92 4.29
C ILE A 264 19.21 -1.38 2.92
N VAL A 265 18.54 -0.52 2.15
CA VAL A 265 18.15 -0.79 0.76
C VAL A 265 19.38 -1.26 -0.04
N LYS A 266 20.47 -0.51 0.03
CA LYS A 266 21.72 -0.86 -0.67
C LYS A 266 22.28 -2.21 -0.20
N LYS A 267 22.33 -2.46 1.12
CA LYS A 267 22.79 -3.75 1.67
C LYS A 267 21.95 -4.93 1.14
N LEU A 268 20.62 -4.79 1.12
CA LEU A 268 19.71 -5.83 0.62
C LEU A 268 19.89 -6.06 -0.88
N GLN A 269 20.07 -4.98 -1.67
CA GLN A 269 20.35 -5.06 -3.11
C GLN A 269 21.73 -5.71 -3.38
N ASP A 270 22.74 -5.36 -2.60
CA ASP A 270 24.08 -6.00 -2.69
C ASP A 270 24.03 -7.49 -2.35
N MET A 271 23.09 -7.91 -1.49
CA MET A 271 22.80 -9.32 -1.21
C MET A 271 22.02 -10.01 -2.34
N GLY A 272 21.57 -9.26 -3.34
CA GLY A 272 20.88 -9.77 -4.53
C GLY A 272 19.37 -9.81 -4.44
N TYR A 273 18.75 -9.06 -3.52
CA TYR A 273 17.30 -8.95 -3.40
C TYR A 273 16.77 -7.70 -4.09
N THR A 274 15.52 -7.75 -4.54
CA THR A 274 14.80 -6.58 -5.02
C THR A 274 14.13 -5.88 -3.85
N THR A 275 14.21 -4.55 -3.83
CA THR A 275 13.66 -3.73 -2.75
C THR A 275 12.71 -2.68 -3.30
N GLU A 276 11.64 -2.42 -2.56
CA GLU A 276 10.71 -1.31 -2.78
C GLU A 276 10.51 -0.56 -1.46
N ASN A 277 10.51 0.76 -1.48
CA ASN A 277 10.25 1.57 -0.29
C ASN A 277 9.52 2.86 -0.67
N GLU A 278 8.77 3.40 0.29
CA GLU A 278 7.98 4.61 0.06
C GLU A 278 8.84 5.88 0.03
N LYS A 279 10.03 5.86 0.65
CA LYS A 279 10.98 6.97 0.60
C LYS A 279 11.42 7.26 -0.85
N GLU A 280 11.77 6.22 -1.62
CA GLU A 280 12.16 6.36 -3.03
C GLU A 280 11.03 6.97 -3.87
N TYR A 281 9.79 6.58 -3.58
CA TYR A 281 8.61 7.16 -4.22
C TYR A 281 8.45 8.64 -3.89
N LEU A 282 8.62 9.02 -2.62
CA LEU A 282 8.60 10.41 -2.18
C LEU A 282 9.71 11.25 -2.81
N ASP A 283 10.93 10.75 -2.86
CA ASP A 283 12.07 11.42 -3.46
C ASP A 283 11.84 11.66 -4.97
N THR A 284 11.22 10.69 -5.63
CA THR A 284 10.82 10.79 -7.04
C THR A 284 9.78 11.89 -7.24
N ILE A 285 8.71 11.91 -6.44
CA ILE A 285 7.69 12.97 -6.49
C ILE A 285 8.31 14.35 -6.23
N GLN A 286 9.16 14.47 -5.22
CA GLN A 286 9.84 15.72 -4.92
C GLN A 286 10.73 16.23 -6.05
N LYS A 287 11.34 15.30 -6.81
CA LYS A 287 12.17 15.63 -7.98
C LYS A 287 11.33 16.19 -9.14
N TYR A 288 10.12 15.66 -9.35
CA TYR A 288 9.22 16.15 -10.41
C TYR A 288 8.49 17.44 -10.05
N LEU A 289 8.42 17.79 -8.76
CA LEU A 289 7.77 19.00 -8.26
C LEU A 289 8.75 20.19 -8.08
N LYS A 290 10.02 20.00 -8.39
CA LYS A 290 11.06 21.08 -8.46
C LYS A 290 11.12 21.65 -9.86
#